data_7da6d9894879b480e03b700108bde3eb
#
_entry.id   7da6d9894879b480e03b700108bde3eb
#
_cell.length_a   1.000
_cell.length_b   1.000
_cell.length_c   1.000
_cell.angle_alpha   90.00
_cell.angle_beta   90.00
_cell.angle_gamma   90.00
#
_symmetry.space_group_name_H-M   'P 1'
#
loop_
_entity.id
_entity.type
_entity.pdbx_description
1 polymer ?
#
loop_
_entity_poly.entity_id
_entity_poly.type
_entity_poly.pdbx_seq_one_letter_code
_entity_poly.pdbx_strand_id
1 'polypeptide(L)'
;SNLTILATMNTADQNVFTLDTAFQRRWTMRMIENDINNCDYRTDPILDTGVTWQHFNNVINEFILEKNKDTLSSEDKRLGAFFVRKDELAEPTDENEGNPFAEKVIKYLWDDVFKFNKSALFDNELNSLDKVLRTFKQANGFNRFKIFTQEIRDKLQPPSKPNLADNGSDGK
;
A
#
# COMPACT_ATOMS: atom_id res chain seq x y z
N SER A 1 -10.18 42.31 -7.80
CA SER A 1 -10.01 41.43 -6.63
C SER A 1 -8.90 40.44 -6.96
N ASN A 2 -7.81 40.38 -6.17
CA ASN A 2 -6.64 39.56 -6.41
C ASN A 2 -6.60 38.37 -5.44
N LEU A 3 -7.76 37.77 -5.11
CA LEU A 3 -7.85 36.65 -4.23
C LEU A 3 -7.96 35.36 -5.07
N THR A 4 -7.02 34.44 -4.84
CA THR A 4 -7.08 33.06 -5.34
C THR A 4 -7.27 32.10 -4.15
N ILE A 5 -8.27 31.24 -4.23
CA ILE A 5 -8.55 30.24 -3.21
C ILE A 5 -8.21 28.86 -3.79
N LEU A 6 -7.34 28.11 -3.09
CA LEU A 6 -7.03 26.71 -3.39
C LEU A 6 -7.59 25.85 -2.26
N ALA A 7 -8.27 24.78 -2.62
CA ALA A 7 -8.81 23.81 -1.67
C ALA A 7 -8.59 22.38 -2.17
N THR A 8 -8.43 21.46 -1.24
CA THR A 8 -8.39 20.02 -1.51
C THR A 8 -9.58 19.35 -0.85
N MET A 9 -10.11 18.32 -1.48
CA MET A 9 -11.19 17.53 -0.92
C MET A 9 -10.95 16.04 -1.21
N ASN A 10 -11.37 15.21 -0.27
CA ASN A 10 -11.49 13.78 -0.53
C ASN A 10 -12.86 13.51 -1.16
N THR A 11 -12.89 12.91 -2.35
CA THR A 11 -14.13 12.58 -3.05
C THR A 11 -14.82 11.33 -2.50
N ALA A 12 -14.10 10.55 -1.68
CA ALA A 12 -14.52 9.26 -1.14
C ALA A 12 -15.30 9.35 0.18
N ASP A 13 -15.35 10.51 0.79
CA ASP A 13 -15.92 10.66 2.13
C ASP A 13 -17.44 10.61 2.09
N GLN A 14 -17.99 9.40 2.06
CA GLN A 14 -19.43 9.14 1.97
C GLN A 14 -20.23 9.62 3.19
N ASN A 15 -19.55 10.00 4.26
CA ASN A 15 -20.15 10.51 5.50
C ASN A 15 -20.24 12.05 5.54
N VAL A 16 -19.67 12.74 4.56
CA VAL A 16 -19.79 14.18 4.40
C VAL A 16 -20.75 14.46 3.26
N PHE A 17 -21.64 15.43 3.44
CA PHE A 17 -22.57 15.85 2.39
C PHE A 17 -21.83 16.04 1.06
N THR A 18 -22.29 15.35 0.02
CA THR A 18 -21.81 15.59 -1.33
C THR A 18 -21.91 17.08 -1.65
N LEU A 19 -20.84 17.67 -2.17
CA LEU A 19 -20.88 19.05 -2.58
C LEU A 19 -22.04 19.28 -3.56
N ASP A 20 -22.91 20.21 -3.23
CA ASP A 20 -24.01 20.62 -4.10
C ASP A 20 -23.46 21.01 -5.48
N THR A 21 -24.18 20.64 -6.53
CA THR A 21 -23.84 20.94 -7.92
C THR A 21 -23.69 22.43 -8.17
N ALA A 22 -24.46 23.27 -7.47
CA ALA A 22 -24.34 24.72 -7.53
C ALA A 22 -23.02 25.22 -6.93
N PHE A 23 -22.49 24.55 -5.90
CA PHE A 23 -21.18 24.84 -5.33
C PHE A 23 -20.07 24.39 -6.29
N GLN A 24 -20.15 23.17 -6.82
CA GLN A 24 -19.13 22.62 -7.74
C GLN A 24 -18.93 23.51 -8.98
N ARG A 25 -19.99 24.06 -9.55
CA ARG A 25 -19.94 24.95 -10.73
C ARG A 25 -19.14 26.23 -10.53
N ARG A 26 -18.86 26.62 -9.29
CA ARG A 26 -18.10 27.83 -8.94
C ARG A 26 -16.61 27.60 -8.83
N TRP A 27 -16.15 26.33 -8.96
CA TRP A 27 -14.77 25.93 -8.82
C TRP A 27 -14.24 25.33 -10.11
N THR A 28 -12.96 25.59 -10.37
CA THR A 28 -12.23 24.83 -11.39
C THR A 28 -11.73 23.57 -10.72
N MET A 29 -12.38 22.44 -11.00
CA MET A 29 -12.03 21.16 -10.41
C MET A 29 -10.85 20.53 -11.17
N ARG A 30 -9.90 19.98 -10.44
CA ARG A 30 -8.79 19.23 -10.98
C ARG A 30 -8.64 17.92 -10.19
N MET A 31 -8.70 16.81 -10.89
CA MET A 31 -8.39 15.51 -10.31
C MET A 31 -6.87 15.35 -10.15
N ILE A 32 -6.44 14.87 -8.99
CA ILE A 32 -5.05 14.47 -8.75
C ILE A 32 -5.01 12.96 -8.91
N GLU A 33 -4.26 12.51 -9.90
CA GLU A 33 -4.10 11.07 -10.18
C GLU A 33 -3.26 10.40 -9.11
N ASN A 34 -3.65 9.18 -8.73
CA ASN A 34 -2.85 8.31 -7.88
C ASN A 34 -1.82 7.57 -8.72
N ASP A 35 -0.70 8.23 -9.04
CA ASP A 35 0.39 7.67 -9.82
C ASP A 35 1.64 7.47 -8.97
N ILE A 36 2.01 6.21 -8.75
CA ILE A 36 3.19 5.83 -7.96
C ILE A 36 4.50 6.33 -8.57
N ASN A 37 4.53 6.61 -9.89
CA ASN A 37 5.73 7.12 -10.54
C ASN A 37 6.11 8.53 -10.08
N ASN A 38 5.17 9.27 -9.50
CA ASN A 38 5.42 10.58 -8.90
C ASN A 38 6.10 10.51 -7.52
N CYS A 39 6.28 9.30 -6.96
CA CYS A 39 6.91 9.10 -5.67
C CYS A 39 8.41 8.83 -5.85
N ASP A 40 9.27 9.73 -5.35
CA ASP A 40 10.73 9.66 -5.52
C ASP A 40 11.36 8.44 -4.83
N TYR A 41 10.76 7.96 -3.74
CA TYR A 41 11.21 6.79 -2.97
C TYR A 41 10.43 5.51 -3.31
N ARG A 42 9.74 5.47 -4.45
CA ARG A 42 8.97 4.30 -4.88
C ARG A 42 9.78 3.01 -5.01
N THR A 43 11.07 3.14 -5.30
CA THR A 43 12.00 2.01 -5.43
C THR A 43 12.67 1.60 -4.12
N ASP A 44 12.44 2.35 -3.05
CA ASP A 44 12.98 1.99 -1.73
C ASP A 44 12.29 0.71 -1.23
N PRO A 45 13.03 -0.21 -0.61
CA PRO A 45 12.45 -1.41 -0.04
C PRO A 45 11.62 -1.09 1.21
N ILE A 46 10.59 -1.89 1.43
CA ILE A 46 9.84 -1.87 2.69
C ILE A 46 10.67 -2.64 3.71
N LEU A 47 11.25 -1.95 4.67
CA LEU A 47 12.10 -2.55 5.69
C LEU A 47 13.18 -3.45 5.05
N ASP A 48 13.40 -4.63 5.61
CA ASP A 48 14.32 -5.65 5.12
C ASP A 48 13.70 -6.65 4.12
N THR A 49 12.44 -6.40 3.66
CA THR A 49 11.68 -7.40 2.87
C THR A 49 12.22 -7.65 1.47
N GLY A 50 13.00 -6.75 0.92
CA GLY A 50 13.42 -6.77 -0.49
C GLY A 50 12.32 -6.39 -1.49
N VAL A 51 11.10 -6.11 -1.02
CA VAL A 51 9.97 -5.66 -1.83
C VAL A 51 9.92 -4.14 -1.82
N THR A 52 9.93 -3.51 -3.01
CA THR A 52 9.86 -2.06 -3.12
C THR A 52 8.46 -1.53 -2.82
N TRP A 53 8.37 -0.28 -2.38
CA TRP A 53 7.09 0.39 -2.17
C TRP A 53 6.22 0.37 -3.44
N GLN A 54 6.80 0.61 -4.61
CA GLN A 54 6.10 0.55 -5.89
C GLN A 54 5.49 -0.82 -6.15
N HIS A 55 6.27 -1.89 -5.98
CA HIS A 55 5.77 -3.24 -6.23
C HIS A 55 4.63 -3.61 -5.28
N PHE A 56 4.81 -3.34 -4.00
CA PHE A 56 3.77 -3.55 -2.99
C PHE A 56 2.51 -2.74 -3.30
N ASN A 57 2.65 -1.45 -3.57
CA ASN A 57 1.53 -0.55 -3.87
C ASN A 57 0.73 -1.04 -5.08
N ASN A 58 1.40 -1.43 -6.16
CA ASN A 58 0.75 -1.95 -7.36
C ASN A 58 -0.01 -3.24 -7.08
N VAL A 59 0.64 -4.24 -6.48
CA VAL A 59 0.01 -5.54 -6.17
C VAL A 59 -1.22 -5.37 -5.27
N ILE A 60 -1.10 -4.57 -4.21
CA ILE A 60 -2.21 -4.36 -3.27
C ILE A 60 -3.34 -3.57 -3.93
N ASN A 61 -3.03 -2.53 -4.70
CA ASN A 61 -4.06 -1.73 -5.38
C ASN A 61 -4.80 -2.52 -6.46
N GLU A 62 -4.10 -3.35 -7.25
CA GLU A 62 -4.74 -4.26 -8.19
C GLU A 62 -5.67 -5.24 -7.47
N PHE A 63 -5.23 -5.80 -6.35
CA PHE A 63 -6.03 -6.70 -5.56
C PHE A 63 -7.26 -6.03 -4.93
N ILE A 64 -7.12 -4.80 -4.44
CA ILE A 64 -8.25 -3.99 -3.94
C ILE A 64 -9.30 -3.81 -5.04
N LEU A 65 -8.89 -3.43 -6.25
CA LEU A 65 -9.79 -3.25 -7.38
C LEU A 65 -10.46 -4.56 -7.79
N GLU A 66 -9.71 -5.67 -7.79
CA GLU A 66 -10.23 -6.99 -8.15
C GLU A 66 -11.32 -7.47 -7.18
N LYS A 67 -11.06 -7.39 -5.87
CA LYS A 67 -11.96 -7.92 -4.84
C LYS A 67 -13.16 -7.04 -4.51
N ASN A 68 -13.09 -5.76 -4.88
CA ASN A 68 -14.14 -4.79 -4.58
C ASN A 68 -14.87 -4.28 -5.84
N LYS A 69 -14.82 -5.02 -6.95
CA LYS A 69 -15.46 -4.64 -8.23
C LYS A 69 -16.94 -4.30 -8.10
N ASP A 70 -17.62 -4.93 -7.15
CA ASP A 70 -19.05 -4.74 -6.92
C ASP A 70 -19.38 -3.63 -5.89
N THR A 71 -18.37 -2.97 -5.35
CA THR A 71 -18.55 -1.87 -4.40
C THR A 71 -18.21 -0.53 -5.03
N LEU A 72 -19.12 0.44 -4.91
CA LEU A 72 -19.01 1.80 -5.49
C LEU A 72 -17.79 2.61 -5.01
N SER A 73 -17.00 2.11 -4.07
CA SER A 73 -15.91 2.84 -3.44
C SER A 73 -14.54 2.14 -3.51
N SER A 74 -14.33 1.23 -4.47
CA SER A 74 -13.08 0.48 -4.56
C SER A 74 -11.87 1.38 -4.90
N GLU A 75 -12.06 2.39 -5.73
CA GLU A 75 -11.00 3.32 -6.13
C GLU A 75 -10.50 4.16 -4.95
N ASP A 76 -11.41 4.54 -4.07
CA ASP A 76 -11.13 5.41 -2.91
C ASP A 76 -10.33 4.69 -1.81
N LYS A 77 -10.35 3.35 -1.82
CA LYS A 77 -9.62 2.52 -0.85
C LYS A 77 -8.20 2.18 -1.28
N ARG A 78 -7.79 2.59 -2.46
CA ARG A 78 -6.43 2.35 -2.93
C ARG A 78 -5.40 3.09 -2.07
N LEU A 79 -4.24 2.45 -1.90
CA LEU A 79 -3.08 3.10 -1.30
C LEU A 79 -2.59 4.21 -2.23
N GLY A 80 -2.52 5.43 -1.74
CA GLY A 80 -1.92 6.54 -2.47
C GLY A 80 -0.41 6.37 -2.64
N ALA A 81 0.16 6.97 -3.69
CA ALA A 81 1.61 6.94 -3.94
C ALA A 81 2.41 7.47 -2.74
N PHE A 82 1.87 8.46 -2.04
CA PHE A 82 2.45 9.10 -0.85
C PHE A 82 1.76 8.66 0.45
N PHE A 83 1.13 7.49 0.46
CA PHE A 83 0.47 6.97 1.65
C PHE A 83 1.46 6.76 2.81
N VAL A 84 2.70 6.42 2.50
CA VAL A 84 3.81 6.36 3.45
C VAL A 84 4.83 7.45 3.15
N ARG A 85 5.60 7.87 4.15
CA ARG A 85 6.79 8.69 3.97
C ARG A 85 8.00 7.80 3.79
N LYS A 86 9.10 8.37 3.28
CA LYS A 86 10.36 7.66 3.07
C LYS A 86 10.91 7.02 4.35
N ASP A 87 10.86 7.76 5.45
CA ASP A 87 11.32 7.30 6.78
C ASP A 87 10.47 6.14 7.33
N GLU A 88 9.19 6.05 6.96
CA GLU A 88 8.29 4.98 7.37
C GLU A 88 8.55 3.64 6.64
N LEU A 89 9.37 3.65 5.56
CA LEU A 89 9.81 2.44 4.87
C LEU A 89 11.07 1.81 5.48
N ALA A 90 11.81 2.56 6.30
CA ALA A 90 13.04 2.09 6.94
C ALA A 90 12.74 1.28 8.22
N GLU A 91 13.70 0.44 8.61
CA GLU A 91 13.64 -0.22 9.92
C GLU A 91 13.65 0.84 11.04
N PRO A 92 12.84 0.67 12.09
CA PRO A 92 12.90 1.53 13.25
C PRO A 92 14.30 1.54 13.86
N THR A 93 14.76 2.71 14.27
CA THR A 93 16.10 2.88 14.88
C THR A 93 16.11 2.50 16.36
N ASP A 94 14.95 2.50 17.01
CA ASP A 94 14.77 2.11 18.42
C ASP A 94 13.73 0.97 18.47
N GLU A 95 14.05 -0.09 19.23
CA GLU A 95 13.15 -1.23 19.46
C GLU A 95 11.84 -0.81 20.18
N ASN A 96 11.85 0.31 20.87
CA ASN A 96 10.66 0.88 21.52
C ASN A 96 9.83 1.76 20.58
N GLU A 97 10.38 2.17 19.45
CA GLU A 97 9.60 2.79 18.39
C GLU A 97 8.74 1.71 17.73
N GLY A 98 7.45 1.99 17.57
CA GLY A 98 6.57 1.13 16.82
C GLY A 98 7.10 0.92 15.39
N ASN A 99 6.51 0.02 14.63
CA ASN A 99 6.81 -0.12 13.21
C ASN A 99 5.83 0.76 12.40
N PRO A 100 6.25 1.97 11.93
CA PRO A 100 5.33 2.92 11.30
C PRO A 100 4.65 2.36 10.07
N PHE A 101 5.35 1.53 9.27
CA PHE A 101 4.75 0.86 8.11
C PHE A 101 3.61 -0.07 8.54
N ALA A 102 3.87 -0.94 9.51
CA ALA A 102 2.85 -1.88 9.99
C ALA A 102 1.65 -1.15 10.61
N GLU A 103 1.91 -0.16 11.45
CA GLU A 103 0.87 0.58 12.17
C GLU A 103 0.05 1.51 11.27
N LYS A 104 0.55 1.85 10.12
CA LYS A 104 -0.13 2.69 9.15
C LYS A 104 -0.74 1.88 8.00
N VAL A 105 0.07 1.13 7.26
CA VAL A 105 -0.37 0.43 6.05
C VAL A 105 -1.13 -0.84 6.40
N ILE A 106 -0.54 -1.72 7.21
CA ILE A 106 -1.18 -3.00 7.55
C ILE A 106 -2.47 -2.76 8.33
N LYS A 107 -2.43 -1.81 9.28
CA LYS A 107 -3.64 -1.42 10.02
C LYS A 107 -4.73 -0.85 9.11
N TYR A 108 -4.39 0.03 8.16
CA TYR A 108 -5.35 0.56 7.19
C TYR A 108 -6.00 -0.55 6.35
N LEU A 109 -5.19 -1.48 5.84
CA LEU A 109 -5.70 -2.62 5.07
C LEU A 109 -6.65 -3.49 5.91
N TRP A 110 -6.37 -3.65 7.21
CA TRP A 110 -7.18 -4.43 8.14
C TRP A 110 -8.48 -3.74 8.54
N ASP A 111 -8.41 -2.47 8.95
CA ASP A 111 -9.54 -1.75 9.56
C ASP A 111 -10.49 -1.13 8.55
N ASP A 112 -9.97 -0.69 7.39
CA ASP A 112 -10.73 0.09 6.43
C ASP A 112 -10.97 -0.68 5.12
N VAL A 113 -9.91 -1.20 4.49
CA VAL A 113 -10.02 -1.77 3.15
C VAL A 113 -10.73 -3.12 3.18
N PHE A 114 -10.24 -4.04 4.02
CA PHE A 114 -10.76 -5.40 4.16
C PHE A 114 -11.55 -5.62 5.45
N LYS A 115 -12.13 -4.57 6.00
CA LYS A 115 -12.89 -4.59 7.26
C LYS A 115 -13.90 -5.73 7.35
N PHE A 116 -14.62 -5.99 6.26
CA PHE A 116 -15.68 -7.00 6.19
C PHE A 116 -15.25 -8.32 5.51
N ASN A 117 -14.05 -8.37 4.94
CA ASN A 117 -13.53 -9.56 4.25
C ASN A 117 -12.01 -9.71 4.46
N LYS A 118 -11.62 -9.85 5.72
CA LYS A 118 -10.20 -9.93 6.11
C LYS A 118 -9.49 -11.14 5.51
N SER A 119 -10.19 -12.26 5.41
CA SER A 119 -9.67 -13.51 4.85
C SER A 119 -9.32 -13.43 3.37
N ALA A 120 -9.79 -12.42 2.65
CA ALA A 120 -9.37 -12.21 1.26
C ALA A 120 -7.89 -11.82 1.14
N LEU A 121 -7.40 -10.99 2.07
CA LEU A 121 -6.02 -10.49 2.05
C LEU A 121 -5.13 -11.15 3.10
N PHE A 122 -5.64 -11.35 4.31
CA PHE A 122 -4.86 -11.83 5.46
C PHE A 122 -4.99 -13.34 5.64
N ASP A 123 -3.93 -13.94 6.19
CA ASP A 123 -3.93 -15.34 6.57
C ASP A 123 -5.02 -15.63 7.60
N ASN A 124 -5.78 -16.72 7.38
CA ASN A 124 -6.94 -17.08 8.21
C ASN A 124 -6.58 -17.45 9.67
N GLU A 125 -5.34 -17.83 9.93
CA GLU A 125 -4.87 -18.12 11.29
C GLU A 125 -4.69 -16.85 12.13
N LEU A 126 -4.56 -15.69 11.46
CA LEU A 126 -4.38 -14.38 12.07
C LEU A 126 -5.73 -13.66 12.24
N ASN A 127 -6.46 -14.00 13.28
CA ASN A 127 -7.84 -13.54 13.52
C ASN A 127 -7.95 -12.20 14.27
N SER A 128 -6.86 -11.50 14.54
CA SER A 128 -6.85 -10.19 15.18
C SER A 128 -5.74 -9.30 14.66
N LEU A 129 -5.97 -7.98 14.68
CA LEU A 129 -4.97 -6.99 14.28
C LEU A 129 -3.66 -7.12 15.09
N ASP A 130 -3.78 -7.36 16.40
CA ASP A 130 -2.62 -7.55 17.27
C ASP A 130 -1.72 -8.71 16.79
N LYS A 131 -2.33 -9.86 16.45
CA LYS A 131 -1.59 -11.00 15.91
C LYS A 131 -0.92 -10.67 14.58
N VAL A 132 -1.63 -10.00 13.68
CA VAL A 132 -1.10 -9.58 12.38
C VAL A 132 0.11 -8.66 12.55
N LEU A 133 -0.04 -7.61 13.35
CA LEU A 133 1.04 -6.65 13.60
C LEU A 133 2.24 -7.31 14.30
N ARG A 134 1.99 -8.17 15.27
CA ARG A 134 3.04 -8.90 15.99
C ARG A 134 3.80 -9.84 15.06
N THR A 135 3.09 -10.62 14.22
CA THR A 135 3.70 -11.51 13.24
C THR A 135 4.57 -10.75 12.26
N PHE A 136 4.08 -9.60 11.76
CA PHE A 136 4.84 -8.75 10.85
C PHE A 136 6.11 -8.18 11.51
N LYS A 137 5.99 -7.68 12.74
CA LYS A 137 7.10 -7.07 13.49
C LYS A 137 8.18 -8.08 13.88
N GLN A 138 7.80 -9.30 14.25
CA GLN A 138 8.73 -10.35 14.72
C GLN A 138 9.42 -11.11 13.58
N ALA A 139 8.87 -11.07 12.38
CA ALA A 139 9.47 -11.72 11.23
C ALA A 139 10.55 -10.83 10.59
N ASN A 140 11.43 -11.44 9.80
CA ASN A 140 12.49 -10.75 9.06
C ASN A 140 12.37 -11.03 7.57
N GLY A 141 12.86 -10.10 6.77
CA GLY A 141 12.88 -10.23 5.32
C GLY A 141 11.49 -10.43 4.74
N PHE A 142 11.41 -11.16 3.64
CA PHE A 142 10.14 -11.47 2.97
C PHE A 142 9.13 -12.20 3.86
N ASN A 143 9.59 -12.89 4.93
CA ASN A 143 8.71 -13.57 5.87
C ASN A 143 7.76 -12.63 6.63
N ARG A 144 8.03 -11.32 6.67
CA ARG A 144 7.09 -10.33 7.20
C ARG A 144 5.73 -10.41 6.51
N PHE A 145 5.70 -10.78 5.23
CA PHE A 145 4.46 -10.91 4.45
C PHE A 145 3.72 -12.24 4.64
N LYS A 146 4.17 -13.11 5.55
CA LYS A 146 3.39 -14.29 5.99
C LYS A 146 2.03 -13.92 6.59
N ILE A 147 1.83 -12.66 6.92
CA ILE A 147 0.53 -12.14 7.35
C ILE A 147 -0.53 -12.18 6.24
N PHE A 148 -0.12 -12.25 4.99
CA PHE A 148 -1.01 -12.31 3.82
C PHE A 148 -1.28 -13.73 3.36
N THR A 149 -2.36 -13.89 2.60
CA THR A 149 -2.67 -15.15 1.90
C THR A 149 -1.54 -15.56 0.95
N GLN A 150 -1.50 -16.85 0.59
CA GLN A 150 -0.48 -17.37 -0.33
C GLN A 150 -0.53 -16.64 -1.68
N GLU A 151 -1.74 -16.39 -2.21
CA GLU A 151 -1.93 -15.65 -3.47
C GLU A 151 -1.20 -14.31 -3.47
N ILE A 152 -1.33 -13.54 -2.39
CA ILE A 152 -0.69 -12.22 -2.28
C ILE A 152 0.82 -12.37 -2.11
N ARG A 153 1.26 -13.33 -1.32
CA ARG A 153 2.70 -13.58 -1.15
C ARG A 153 3.39 -13.91 -2.47
N ASP A 154 2.75 -14.74 -3.29
CA ASP A 154 3.29 -15.11 -4.60
C ASP A 154 3.39 -13.90 -5.54
N LYS A 155 2.38 -13.01 -5.52
CA LYS A 155 2.41 -11.76 -6.28
C LYS A 155 3.44 -10.75 -5.77
N LEU A 156 3.76 -10.77 -4.47
CA LEU A 156 4.75 -9.87 -3.84
C LEU A 156 6.19 -10.38 -3.97
N GLN A 157 6.43 -11.63 -4.36
CA GLN A 157 7.79 -12.12 -4.53
C GLN A 157 8.54 -11.24 -5.54
N PRO A 158 9.70 -10.70 -5.15
CA PRO A 158 10.52 -9.97 -6.10
C PRO A 158 10.91 -10.90 -7.25
N PRO A 159 10.94 -10.42 -8.51
CA PRO A 159 11.35 -11.23 -9.62
C PRO A 159 12.73 -11.83 -9.31
N SER A 160 12.85 -13.15 -9.42
CA SER A 160 14.12 -13.85 -9.24
C SER A 160 15.16 -13.20 -10.16
N LYS A 161 16.30 -12.76 -9.59
CA LYS A 161 17.41 -12.27 -10.41
C LYS A 161 17.71 -13.34 -11.45
N PRO A 162 17.82 -12.99 -12.76
CA PRO A 162 18.25 -13.94 -13.75
C PRO A 162 19.59 -14.50 -13.28
N ASN A 163 19.69 -15.82 -13.16
CA ASN A 163 20.96 -16.48 -12.93
C ASN A 163 21.91 -16.01 -14.04
N LEU A 164 22.90 -15.22 -13.69
CA LEU A 164 24.09 -15.08 -14.51
C LEU A 164 24.75 -16.46 -14.52
N ALA A 165 24.25 -17.33 -15.42
CA ALA A 165 24.88 -18.59 -15.70
C ALA A 165 26.29 -18.26 -16.21
N ASP A 166 27.24 -18.64 -15.40
CA ASP A 166 28.60 -19.02 -15.64
C ASP A 166 28.88 -19.23 -17.14
N ASN A 167 29.42 -18.22 -17.80
CA ASN A 167 30.11 -18.42 -19.04
C ASN A 167 31.48 -19.02 -18.69
N GLY A 168 31.42 -20.36 -18.49
CA GLY A 168 32.59 -21.20 -18.38
C GLY A 168 33.60 -20.86 -19.45
N SER A 169 34.79 -20.53 -19.01
CA SER A 169 36.02 -20.62 -19.75
C SER A 169 36.11 -21.95 -20.49
N ASP A 170 36.16 -21.89 -21.80
CA ASP A 170 36.85 -22.92 -22.56
C ASP A 170 38.03 -22.25 -23.27
N GLY A 171 39.18 -22.53 -22.72
CA GLY A 171 40.46 -22.27 -23.35
C GLY A 171 40.69 -23.23 -24.53
N LYS A 172 41.27 -22.64 -25.52
CA LYS A 172 42.42 -23.17 -26.26
C LYS A 172 42.98 -22.08 -27.16
#